data_df63fb4d1faa8992ab16c653dbecceab
#
_entry.id   df63fb4d1faa8992ab16c653dbecceab
#
_cell.length_a   1.000
_cell.length_b   1.000
_cell.length_c   1.000
_cell.angle_alpha   90.00
_cell.angle_beta   90.00
_cell.angle_gamma   90.00
#
_symmetry.space_group_name_H-M   'P 1'
#
loop_
_entity.id
_entity.type
_entity.pdbx_description
1 polymer ?
#
loop_
_entity_poly.entity_id
_entity_poly.type
_entity_poly.pdbx_seq_one_letter_code
_entity_poly.pdbx_strand_id
1 'polypeptide(L)'
;WQQPDMSGRQYDFLSESVVALDQELAARGQPLVVRVGEAVAVLAALCARHKVRRIHLHQETWNGWTYARDRQVLAWARDAGIEIIEYQQFGVHRRMTSRRGWAGKWDQMMNRPCLPAPDHLPAVDAVSDAWPATQDIGIANDPCPHRQQGDRAAGLALMHSFFETRGRDYRAAMATPVRAADSCSRLSPYLAFGCISMREAWQESQAQRARGRHGWASPIKSFESRLHWHCHFIQKLEDEPAAEFLPFHPAYHAL
;
A
#
# COMPACT_ATOMS: atom_id res chain seq x y z
N TRP A 1 -0.62 -7.98 13.59
CA TRP A 1 -1.75 -7.11 14.01
C TRP A 1 -1.70 -6.71 15.49
N GLN A 2 -0.81 -7.28 16.28
CA GLN A 2 -0.61 -6.92 17.70
C GLN A 2 0.43 -5.80 17.89
N GLN A 3 0.91 -5.19 16.81
CA GLN A 3 1.82 -4.04 16.90
C GLN A 3 1.06 -2.81 17.42
N PRO A 4 1.71 -1.91 18.19
CA PRO A 4 1.04 -0.79 18.84
C PRO A 4 0.44 0.26 17.89
N ASP A 5 0.87 0.25 16.62
CA ASP A 5 0.38 1.12 15.55
C ASP A 5 -0.81 0.52 14.77
N MET A 6 -1.28 -0.68 15.17
CA MET A 6 -2.41 -1.36 14.53
C MET A 6 -3.72 -1.10 15.28
N SER A 7 -4.84 -1.08 14.55
CA SER A 7 -6.17 -0.90 15.12
C SER A 7 -7.22 -1.77 14.42
N GLY A 8 -8.36 -1.99 15.10
CA GLY A 8 -9.48 -2.73 14.53
C GLY A 8 -10.00 -2.10 13.23
N ARG A 9 -10.10 -0.78 13.15
CA ARG A 9 -10.55 -0.08 11.93
C ARG A 9 -9.64 -0.27 10.72
N GLN A 10 -8.33 -0.42 10.93
CA GLN A 10 -7.37 -0.75 9.87
C GLN A 10 -7.54 -2.20 9.41
N TYR A 11 -7.76 -3.11 10.36
CA TYR A 11 -8.04 -4.50 10.06
C TYR A 11 -9.35 -4.68 9.30
N ASP A 12 -10.41 -3.98 9.71
CA ASP A 12 -11.70 -3.99 8.99
C ASP A 12 -11.55 -3.52 7.54
N PHE A 13 -10.78 -2.43 7.34
CA PHE A 13 -10.49 -1.93 6.00
C PHE A 13 -9.74 -2.98 5.15
N LEU A 14 -8.73 -3.64 5.73
CA LEU A 14 -8.00 -4.72 5.06
C LEU A 14 -8.93 -5.89 4.75
N SER A 15 -9.76 -6.32 5.70
CA SER A 15 -10.70 -7.44 5.53
C SER A 15 -11.66 -7.21 4.37
N GLU A 16 -12.26 -6.02 4.29
CA GLU A 16 -13.12 -5.63 3.17
C GLU A 16 -12.35 -5.64 1.83
N SER A 17 -11.11 -5.12 1.82
CA SER A 17 -10.26 -5.09 0.63
C SER A 17 -9.89 -6.50 0.15
N VAL A 18 -9.63 -7.41 1.07
CA VAL A 18 -9.29 -8.81 0.75
C VAL A 18 -10.51 -9.57 0.22
N VAL A 19 -11.70 -9.35 0.81
CA VAL A 19 -12.95 -9.94 0.31
C VAL A 19 -13.24 -9.47 -1.11
N ALA A 20 -13.10 -8.18 -1.39
CA ALA A 20 -13.29 -7.65 -2.75
C ALA A 20 -12.25 -8.22 -3.74
N LEU A 21 -10.99 -8.33 -3.33
CA LEU A 21 -9.95 -8.95 -4.15
C LEU A 21 -10.24 -10.43 -4.43
N ASP A 22 -10.69 -11.19 -3.43
CA ASP A 22 -11.08 -12.60 -3.61
C ASP A 22 -12.17 -12.76 -4.66
N GLN A 23 -13.21 -11.92 -4.61
CA GLN A 23 -14.29 -11.92 -5.60
C GLN A 23 -13.79 -11.63 -7.01
N GLU A 24 -12.90 -10.63 -7.17
CA GLU A 24 -12.30 -10.30 -8.46
C GLU A 24 -11.41 -11.43 -9.01
N LEU A 25 -10.62 -12.07 -8.15
CA LEU A 25 -9.75 -13.20 -8.54
C LEU A 25 -10.57 -14.43 -8.88
N ALA A 26 -11.62 -14.74 -8.10
CA ALA A 26 -12.54 -15.84 -8.37
C ALA A 26 -13.24 -15.68 -9.73
N ALA A 27 -13.67 -14.47 -10.06
CA ALA A 27 -14.27 -14.15 -11.38
C ALA A 27 -13.27 -14.38 -12.54
N ARG A 28 -11.96 -14.36 -12.27
CA ARG A 28 -10.89 -14.66 -13.25
C ARG A 28 -10.46 -16.12 -13.26
N GLY A 29 -11.06 -16.98 -12.43
CA GLY A 29 -10.80 -18.42 -12.41
C GLY A 29 -9.99 -18.94 -11.22
N GLN A 30 -9.41 -18.06 -10.40
CA GLN A 30 -8.64 -18.48 -9.22
C GLN A 30 -8.97 -17.62 -8.01
N PRO A 31 -9.75 -18.12 -7.04
CA PRO A 31 -9.97 -17.43 -5.77
C PRO A 31 -8.67 -17.18 -5.01
N LEU A 32 -8.68 -16.21 -4.13
CA LEU A 32 -7.56 -15.92 -3.24
C LEU A 32 -7.35 -17.10 -2.26
N VAL A 33 -6.11 -17.54 -2.12
CA VAL A 33 -5.75 -18.55 -1.13
C VAL A 33 -5.28 -17.84 0.15
N VAL A 34 -6.08 -17.91 1.19
CA VAL A 34 -5.76 -17.38 2.51
C VAL A 34 -5.07 -18.46 3.34
N ARG A 35 -3.97 -18.11 3.99
CA ARG A 35 -3.28 -18.97 4.96
C ARG A 35 -2.92 -18.16 6.19
N VAL A 36 -3.23 -18.70 7.36
CA VAL A 36 -2.95 -18.07 8.65
C VAL A 36 -1.83 -18.82 9.37
N GLY A 37 -0.80 -18.11 9.80
CA GLY A 37 0.33 -18.71 10.49
C GLY A 37 1.61 -17.90 10.37
N GLU A 38 2.71 -18.49 10.81
CA GLU A 38 4.04 -17.94 10.67
C GLU A 38 4.46 -17.98 9.19
N ALA A 39 5.00 -16.88 8.68
CA ALA A 39 5.18 -16.68 7.23
C ALA A 39 6.08 -17.72 6.58
N VAL A 40 7.22 -18.06 7.20
CA VAL A 40 8.15 -19.06 6.64
C VAL A 40 7.51 -20.45 6.65
N ALA A 41 6.86 -20.84 7.74
CA ALA A 41 6.22 -22.14 7.86
C ALA A 41 5.09 -22.32 6.84
N VAL A 42 4.24 -21.28 6.67
CA VAL A 42 3.15 -21.28 5.69
C VAL A 42 3.69 -21.38 4.26
N LEU A 43 4.66 -20.55 3.91
CA LEU A 43 5.26 -20.56 2.56
C LEU A 43 6.00 -21.85 2.27
N ALA A 44 6.73 -22.41 3.25
CA ALA A 44 7.42 -23.69 3.10
C ALA A 44 6.44 -24.83 2.79
N ALA A 45 5.32 -24.91 3.53
CA ALA A 45 4.29 -25.91 3.31
C ALA A 45 3.62 -25.77 1.93
N LEU A 46 3.28 -24.55 1.51
CA LEU A 46 2.71 -24.27 0.19
C LEU A 46 3.68 -24.64 -0.94
N CYS A 47 4.94 -24.20 -0.81
CA CYS A 47 5.95 -24.46 -1.82
C CYS A 47 6.25 -25.94 -2.00
N ALA A 48 6.31 -26.70 -0.90
CA ALA A 48 6.51 -28.14 -0.95
C ALA A 48 5.32 -28.85 -1.62
N ARG A 49 4.07 -28.51 -1.22
CA ARG A 49 2.85 -29.11 -1.74
C ARG A 49 2.65 -28.85 -3.23
N HIS A 50 2.86 -27.62 -3.67
CA HIS A 50 2.59 -27.18 -5.05
C HIS A 50 3.84 -27.13 -5.93
N LYS A 51 5.00 -27.58 -5.42
CA LYS A 51 6.29 -27.57 -6.13
C LYS A 51 6.64 -26.18 -6.69
N VAL A 52 6.38 -25.15 -5.87
CA VAL A 52 6.64 -23.75 -6.23
C VAL A 52 8.14 -23.55 -6.40
N ARG A 53 8.54 -22.90 -7.49
CA ARG A 53 9.95 -22.56 -7.79
C ARG A 53 10.25 -21.07 -7.68
N ARG A 54 9.20 -20.23 -7.71
CA ARG A 54 9.32 -18.78 -7.72
C ARG A 54 8.20 -18.14 -6.92
N ILE A 55 8.54 -17.11 -6.15
CA ILE A 55 7.60 -16.27 -5.42
C ILE A 55 7.77 -14.83 -5.91
N HIS A 56 6.66 -14.16 -6.21
CA HIS A 56 6.60 -12.75 -6.56
C HIS A 56 6.03 -11.98 -5.39
N LEU A 57 6.70 -10.92 -4.97
CA LEU A 57 6.25 -10.06 -3.87
C LEU A 57 6.66 -8.61 -4.10
N HIS A 58 6.04 -7.69 -3.38
CA HIS A 58 6.51 -6.32 -3.30
C HIS A 58 7.57 -6.16 -2.21
N GLN A 59 8.47 -5.20 -2.41
CA GLN A 59 9.42 -4.81 -1.38
C GLN A 59 8.67 -4.26 -0.17
N GLU A 60 9.04 -4.73 1.02
CA GLU A 60 8.51 -4.17 2.26
C GLU A 60 9.07 -2.76 2.49
N THR A 61 8.19 -1.83 2.86
CA THR A 61 8.51 -0.42 3.08
C THR A 61 7.91 0.14 4.35
N TRP A 62 7.43 -0.72 5.25
CA TRP A 62 6.78 -0.32 6.48
C TRP A 62 7.75 -0.30 7.67
N ASN A 63 7.42 -0.99 8.78
CA ASN A 63 8.18 -0.95 10.03
C ASN A 63 9.25 -2.05 10.11
N GLY A 64 10.11 -1.97 11.13
CA GLY A 64 11.19 -2.92 11.34
C GLY A 64 10.71 -4.36 11.56
N TRP A 65 9.51 -4.55 12.15
CA TRP A 65 8.95 -5.88 12.39
C TRP A 65 8.59 -6.58 11.07
N THR A 66 7.86 -5.91 10.18
CA THR A 66 7.50 -6.46 8.86
C THR A 66 8.73 -6.68 7.99
N TYR A 67 9.71 -5.78 8.08
CA TYR A 67 10.98 -5.93 7.38
C TYR A 67 11.80 -7.13 7.88
N ALA A 68 11.81 -7.38 9.20
CA ALA A 68 12.47 -8.55 9.78
C ALA A 68 11.82 -9.86 9.31
N ARG A 69 10.47 -9.92 9.25
CA ARG A 69 9.73 -11.04 8.68
C ARG A 69 10.14 -11.31 7.22
N ASP A 70 10.18 -10.28 6.39
CA ASP A 70 10.54 -10.44 4.98
C ASP A 70 11.99 -10.91 4.81
N ARG A 71 12.91 -10.45 5.65
CA ARG A 71 14.29 -10.96 5.66
C ARG A 71 14.36 -12.45 6.00
N GLN A 72 13.53 -12.94 6.91
CA GLN A 72 13.44 -14.38 7.22
C GLN A 72 12.92 -15.17 6.02
N VAL A 73 11.89 -14.67 5.34
CA VAL A 73 11.36 -15.28 4.11
C VAL A 73 12.41 -15.34 3.01
N LEU A 74 13.16 -14.24 2.79
CA LEU A 74 14.23 -14.18 1.79
C LEU A 74 15.38 -15.16 2.11
N ALA A 75 15.77 -15.28 3.38
CA ALA A 75 16.79 -16.22 3.81
C ALA A 75 16.34 -17.67 3.60
N TRP A 76 15.15 -18.01 4.08
CA TRP A 76 14.55 -19.33 3.87
C TRP A 76 14.45 -19.70 2.39
N ALA A 77 13.94 -18.81 1.56
CA ALA A 77 13.74 -19.09 0.12
C ALA A 77 15.07 -19.37 -0.58
N ARG A 78 16.13 -18.62 -0.26
CA ARG A 78 17.49 -18.86 -0.77
C ARG A 78 17.98 -20.25 -0.38
N ASP A 79 17.82 -20.64 0.90
CA ASP A 79 18.28 -21.92 1.41
C ASP A 79 17.46 -23.10 0.86
N ALA A 80 16.17 -22.86 0.54
CA ALA A 80 15.27 -23.82 -0.11
C ALA A 80 15.40 -23.87 -1.66
N GLY A 81 16.23 -23.03 -2.27
CA GLY A 81 16.39 -22.95 -3.72
C GLY A 81 15.17 -22.39 -4.46
N ILE A 82 14.38 -21.53 -3.78
CA ILE A 82 13.21 -20.88 -4.34
C ILE A 82 13.60 -19.46 -4.77
N GLU A 83 13.34 -19.14 -6.04
CA GLU A 83 13.58 -17.80 -6.58
C GLU A 83 12.56 -16.80 -6.02
N ILE A 84 13.04 -15.66 -5.51
CA ILE A 84 12.19 -14.53 -5.13
C ILE A 84 12.41 -13.36 -6.08
N ILE A 85 11.31 -12.83 -6.61
CA ILE A 85 11.29 -11.60 -7.42
C ILE A 85 10.57 -10.52 -6.62
N GLU A 86 11.34 -9.52 -6.16
CA GLU A 86 10.81 -8.37 -5.44
C GLU A 86 10.50 -7.22 -6.42
N TYR A 87 9.30 -6.68 -6.33
CA TYR A 87 8.88 -5.52 -7.11
C TYR A 87 8.83 -4.27 -6.24
N GLN A 88 9.28 -3.17 -6.80
CA GLN A 88 9.12 -1.86 -6.18
C GLN A 88 7.64 -1.46 -6.18
N GLN A 89 7.10 -1.14 -5.00
CA GLN A 89 5.69 -0.77 -4.83
C GLN A 89 5.47 0.73 -4.97
N PHE A 90 6.34 1.52 -4.35
CA PHE A 90 6.29 2.98 -4.32
C PHE A 90 7.51 3.61 -4.96
N GLY A 91 7.61 4.94 -4.91
CA GLY A 91 8.81 5.67 -5.31
C GLY A 91 9.96 5.61 -4.29
N VAL A 92 10.06 4.48 -3.57
CA VAL A 92 11.09 4.20 -2.57
C VAL A 92 12.19 3.34 -3.19
N HIS A 93 13.43 3.71 -2.98
CA HIS A 93 14.59 2.99 -3.52
C HIS A 93 15.45 2.50 -2.38
N ARG A 94 15.56 1.18 -2.23
CA ARG A 94 16.40 0.55 -1.22
C ARG A 94 17.89 0.78 -1.46
N ARG A 95 18.67 0.84 -0.38
CA ARG A 95 20.15 0.92 -0.37
C ARG A 95 20.70 2.14 -1.13
N MET A 96 20.01 3.26 -1.07
CA MET A 96 20.56 4.51 -1.60
C MET A 96 21.69 5.01 -0.69
N THR A 97 22.86 5.25 -1.28
CA THR A 97 24.00 5.86 -0.57
C THR A 97 23.86 7.38 -0.47
N SER A 98 22.99 7.98 -1.25
CA SER A 98 22.69 9.41 -1.25
C SER A 98 21.31 9.65 -1.83
N ARG A 99 20.59 10.62 -1.29
CA ARG A 99 19.28 11.05 -1.82
C ARG A 99 19.38 11.91 -3.09
N ARG A 100 20.61 12.23 -3.53
CA ARG A 100 20.81 12.98 -4.78
C ARG A 100 20.21 12.19 -5.94
N GLY A 101 19.35 12.86 -6.72
CA GLY A 101 18.68 12.26 -7.87
C GLY A 101 17.46 11.38 -7.53
N TRP A 102 17.07 11.25 -6.24
CA TRP A 102 15.89 10.47 -5.86
C TRP A 102 14.60 10.96 -6.55
N ALA A 103 14.40 12.28 -6.66
CA ALA A 103 13.22 12.84 -7.32
C ALA A 103 13.09 12.38 -8.78
N GLY A 104 14.20 12.38 -9.54
CA GLY A 104 14.19 11.88 -10.93
C GLY A 104 13.89 10.38 -11.02
N LYS A 105 14.37 9.57 -10.07
CA LYS A 105 14.02 8.15 -9.99
C LYS A 105 12.54 7.95 -9.64
N TRP A 106 12.00 8.79 -8.74
CA TRP A 106 10.59 8.79 -8.40
C TRP A 106 9.73 9.10 -9.63
N ASP A 107 10.05 10.17 -10.37
CA ASP A 107 9.36 10.54 -11.61
C ASP A 107 9.40 9.42 -12.63
N GLN A 108 10.56 8.80 -12.81
CA GLN A 108 10.72 7.66 -13.71
C GLN A 108 9.82 6.47 -13.30
N MET A 109 9.71 6.17 -12.01
CA MET A 109 8.85 5.10 -11.49
C MET A 109 7.37 5.44 -11.72
N MET A 110 6.94 6.67 -11.44
CA MET A 110 5.54 7.09 -11.56
C MET A 110 5.05 7.16 -13.02
N ASN A 111 5.96 7.37 -13.96
CA ASN A 111 5.64 7.43 -15.38
C ASN A 111 5.72 6.06 -16.11
N ARG A 112 6.07 4.97 -15.41
CA ARG A 112 5.97 3.62 -15.97
C ARG A 112 4.50 3.27 -16.22
N PRO A 113 4.17 2.56 -17.31
CA PRO A 113 2.79 2.16 -17.57
C PRO A 113 2.22 1.29 -16.44
N CYS A 114 0.95 1.51 -16.10
CA CYS A 114 0.19 0.58 -15.28
C CYS A 114 -0.18 -0.63 -16.15
N LEU A 115 0.16 -1.82 -15.67
CA LEU A 115 -0.18 -3.04 -16.39
C LEU A 115 -1.64 -3.41 -16.15
N PRO A 116 -2.36 -3.91 -17.17
CA PRO A 116 -3.70 -4.45 -16.95
C PRO A 116 -3.65 -5.71 -16.09
N ALA A 117 -4.74 -5.95 -15.36
CA ALA A 117 -4.93 -7.25 -14.72
C ALA A 117 -5.10 -8.36 -15.80
N PRO A 118 -4.65 -9.60 -15.54
CA PRO A 118 -4.90 -10.71 -16.47
C PRO A 118 -6.38 -11.01 -16.58
N ASP A 119 -6.85 -11.36 -17.78
CA ASP A 119 -8.26 -11.71 -18.01
C ASP A 119 -8.64 -13.05 -17.38
N HIS A 120 -7.69 -13.97 -17.30
CA HIS A 120 -7.88 -15.32 -16.75
C HIS A 120 -6.68 -15.75 -15.91
N LEU A 121 -6.95 -16.49 -14.84
CA LEU A 121 -5.97 -17.10 -13.97
C LEU A 121 -6.16 -18.62 -13.98
N PRO A 122 -5.10 -19.43 -14.14
CA PRO A 122 -5.22 -20.87 -14.05
C PRO A 122 -5.59 -21.28 -12.60
N ALA A 123 -6.60 -22.12 -12.48
CA ALA A 123 -7.04 -22.63 -11.18
C ALA A 123 -5.98 -23.54 -10.55
N VAL A 124 -5.76 -23.37 -9.25
CA VAL A 124 -4.90 -24.23 -8.43
C VAL A 124 -5.75 -24.82 -7.30
N ASP A 125 -5.70 -26.15 -7.15
CA ASP A 125 -6.34 -26.82 -6.02
C ASP A 125 -5.51 -26.57 -4.73
N ALA A 126 -5.80 -25.45 -4.07
CA ALA A 126 -5.18 -25.07 -2.82
C ALA A 126 -6.22 -24.87 -1.72
N VAL A 127 -5.96 -25.46 -0.56
CA VAL A 127 -6.81 -25.23 0.62
C VAL A 127 -6.67 -23.80 1.08
N SER A 128 -7.80 -23.14 1.34
CA SER A 128 -7.85 -21.77 1.89
C SER A 128 -8.40 -21.83 3.31
N ASP A 129 -7.75 -21.12 4.22
CA ASP A 129 -8.26 -20.89 5.57
C ASP A 129 -9.37 -19.80 5.51
N ALA A 130 -10.26 -19.81 6.49
CA ALA A 130 -11.17 -18.70 6.69
C ALA A 130 -10.38 -17.42 7.04
N TRP A 131 -10.86 -16.27 6.55
CA TRP A 131 -10.30 -14.99 6.99
C TRP A 131 -10.58 -14.81 8.49
N PRO A 132 -9.55 -14.53 9.33
CA PRO A 132 -9.74 -14.44 10.78
C PRO A 132 -10.64 -13.27 11.16
N ALA A 133 -11.51 -13.43 12.14
CA ALA A 133 -12.21 -12.32 12.76
C ALA A 133 -11.26 -11.57 13.73
N THR A 134 -11.57 -10.33 14.07
CA THR A 134 -10.74 -9.48 14.95
C THR A 134 -10.46 -10.15 16.29
N GLN A 135 -11.47 -10.84 16.88
CA GLN A 135 -11.32 -11.58 18.13
C GLN A 135 -10.33 -12.74 18.03
N ASP A 136 -10.25 -13.42 16.86
CA ASP A 136 -9.36 -14.57 16.66
C ASP A 136 -7.87 -14.19 16.66
N ILE A 137 -7.58 -12.93 16.37
CA ILE A 137 -6.23 -12.38 16.30
C ILE A 137 -5.94 -11.36 17.42
N GLY A 138 -6.84 -11.26 18.42
CA GLY A 138 -6.65 -10.45 19.60
C GLY A 138 -6.71 -8.93 19.36
N ILE A 139 -7.39 -8.47 18.30
CA ILE A 139 -7.59 -7.06 18.00
C ILE A 139 -8.86 -6.55 18.70
N ALA A 140 -8.73 -5.46 19.44
CA ALA A 140 -9.88 -4.80 20.06
C ALA A 140 -10.84 -4.24 19.01
N ASN A 141 -12.14 -4.32 19.31
CA ASN A 141 -13.15 -3.67 18.49
C ASN A 141 -12.94 -2.14 18.48
N ASP A 142 -12.87 -1.56 17.30
CA ASP A 142 -12.59 -0.13 17.10
C ASP A 142 -13.60 0.46 16.09
N PRO A 143 -14.87 0.61 16.48
CA PRO A 143 -15.91 1.04 15.57
C PRO A 143 -15.67 2.46 15.07
N CYS A 144 -15.68 2.62 13.76
CA CYS A 144 -15.57 3.92 13.11
C CYS A 144 -16.56 3.98 11.92
N PRO A 145 -17.83 4.35 12.19
CA PRO A 145 -18.91 4.25 11.20
C PRO A 145 -18.72 5.15 9.97
N HIS A 146 -17.86 6.16 10.05
CA HIS A 146 -17.58 7.09 8.95
C HIS A 146 -16.19 6.88 8.32
N ARG A 147 -15.52 5.75 8.60
CA ARG A 147 -14.28 5.41 7.91
C ARG A 147 -14.54 5.08 6.44
N GLN A 148 -13.50 5.14 5.64
CA GLN A 148 -13.55 4.64 4.27
C GLN A 148 -13.77 3.13 4.26
N GLN A 149 -14.54 2.66 3.30
CA GLN A 149 -14.72 1.24 3.02
C GLN A 149 -13.48 0.70 2.29
N GLY A 150 -13.02 -0.48 2.67
CA GLY A 150 -11.90 -1.18 2.04
C GLY A 150 -12.35 -1.89 0.76
N ASP A 151 -12.14 -1.24 -0.38
CA ASP A 151 -12.45 -1.78 -1.69
C ASP A 151 -11.78 -0.92 -2.76
N ARG A 152 -11.32 -1.54 -3.84
CA ARG A 152 -10.75 -0.81 -4.98
C ARG A 152 -11.78 0.09 -5.64
N ALA A 153 -13.02 -0.38 -5.82
CA ALA A 153 -14.08 0.41 -6.46
C ALA A 153 -14.42 1.66 -5.63
N ALA A 154 -14.50 1.53 -4.30
CA ALA A 154 -14.68 2.66 -3.39
C ALA A 154 -13.52 3.66 -3.47
N GLY A 155 -12.29 3.17 -3.55
CA GLY A 155 -11.10 4.02 -3.71
C GLY A 155 -11.09 4.78 -5.04
N LEU A 156 -11.44 4.12 -6.15
CA LEU A 156 -11.56 4.77 -7.46
C LEU A 156 -12.68 5.81 -7.47
N ALA A 157 -13.84 5.52 -6.85
CA ALA A 157 -14.93 6.47 -6.71
C ALA A 157 -14.51 7.72 -5.91
N LEU A 158 -13.76 7.54 -4.82
CA LEU A 158 -13.18 8.66 -4.07
C LEU A 158 -12.19 9.48 -4.89
N MET A 159 -11.31 8.83 -5.64
CA MET A 159 -10.35 9.49 -6.51
C MET A 159 -11.06 10.28 -7.61
N HIS A 160 -12.06 9.68 -8.26
CA HIS A 160 -12.87 10.33 -9.26
C HIS A 160 -13.59 11.57 -8.68
N SER A 161 -14.32 11.43 -7.58
CA SER A 161 -15.03 12.54 -6.94
C SER A 161 -14.09 13.66 -6.49
N PHE A 162 -12.87 13.32 -6.06
CA PHE A 162 -11.84 14.31 -5.73
C PHE A 162 -11.49 15.15 -6.96
N PHE A 163 -11.16 14.54 -8.08
CA PHE A 163 -10.77 15.26 -9.28
C PHE A 163 -11.95 15.94 -10.00
N GLU A 164 -13.18 15.45 -9.86
CA GLU A 164 -14.33 16.07 -10.50
C GLU A 164 -14.90 17.27 -9.72
N THR A 165 -14.95 17.18 -8.40
CA THR A 165 -15.65 18.19 -7.57
C THR A 165 -14.90 18.57 -6.29
N ARG A 166 -14.69 17.62 -5.38
CA ARG A 166 -14.27 17.88 -3.99
C ARG A 166 -12.90 18.54 -3.88
N GLY A 167 -11.96 18.19 -4.76
CA GLY A 167 -10.58 18.65 -4.71
C GLY A 167 -10.37 20.10 -5.16
N ARG A 168 -11.40 20.80 -5.66
CA ARG A 168 -11.25 22.17 -6.16
C ARG A 168 -10.65 23.11 -5.13
N ASP A 169 -11.08 22.96 -3.88
CA ASP A 169 -10.62 23.77 -2.75
C ASP A 169 -9.49 23.12 -1.94
N TYR A 170 -8.94 22.01 -2.42
CA TYR A 170 -7.99 21.18 -1.68
C TYR A 170 -6.87 21.99 -1.03
N ARG A 171 -6.22 22.87 -1.77
CA ARG A 171 -5.11 23.68 -1.26
C ARG A 171 -5.48 24.55 -0.06
N ALA A 172 -6.67 25.15 -0.08
CA ALA A 172 -7.16 26.01 1.00
C ALA A 172 -7.73 25.22 2.17
N ALA A 173 -8.32 24.05 1.89
CA ALA A 173 -9.03 23.24 2.87
C ALA A 173 -8.15 22.24 3.64
N MET A 174 -7.03 21.79 3.04
CA MET A 174 -6.21 20.71 3.59
C MET A 174 -5.59 21.00 4.97
N ALA A 175 -5.43 22.26 5.33
CA ALA A 175 -4.91 22.69 6.63
C ALA A 175 -6.02 22.89 7.69
N THR A 176 -7.30 22.75 7.32
CA THR A 176 -8.45 23.00 8.19
C THR A 176 -9.13 21.66 8.50
N PRO A 177 -9.09 21.14 9.76
CA PRO A 177 -9.61 19.81 10.08
C PRO A 177 -11.05 19.60 9.65
N VAL A 178 -11.93 20.59 9.82
CA VAL A 178 -13.35 20.51 9.45
C VAL A 178 -13.54 20.37 7.94
N ARG A 179 -12.81 21.15 7.14
CA ARG A 179 -12.94 21.14 5.67
C ARG A 179 -12.15 20.03 4.99
N ALA A 180 -11.08 19.55 5.63
CA ALA A 180 -10.22 18.52 5.06
C ALA A 180 -10.98 17.22 4.80
N ALA A 181 -11.95 16.86 5.64
CA ALA A 181 -12.75 15.65 5.47
C ALA A 181 -13.45 15.59 4.10
N ASP A 182 -13.97 16.74 3.63
CA ASP A 182 -14.74 16.82 2.38
C ASP A 182 -13.89 17.18 1.16
N SER A 183 -12.77 17.90 1.36
CA SER A 183 -11.97 18.44 0.26
C SER A 183 -10.68 17.66 -0.03
N CYS A 184 -10.22 16.82 0.88
CA CYS A 184 -9.04 15.97 0.65
C CYS A 184 -9.38 14.72 -0.15
N SER A 185 -8.37 14.15 -0.81
CA SER A 185 -8.56 12.94 -1.61
C SER A 185 -8.98 11.73 -0.78
N ARG A 186 -8.51 11.63 0.46
CA ARG A 186 -8.72 10.51 1.39
C ARG A 186 -8.22 9.16 0.85
N LEU A 187 -7.22 9.18 -0.01
CA LEU A 187 -6.68 7.98 -0.66
C LEU A 187 -5.66 7.22 0.19
N SER A 188 -5.23 7.77 1.34
CA SER A 188 -4.16 7.16 2.16
C SER A 188 -4.36 5.68 2.46
N PRO A 189 -5.53 5.18 2.93
CA PRO A 189 -5.69 3.76 3.21
C PRO A 189 -5.66 2.92 1.93
N TYR A 190 -6.20 3.40 0.82
CA TYR A 190 -6.18 2.68 -0.46
C TYR A 190 -4.77 2.55 -1.04
N LEU A 191 -3.92 3.55 -0.82
CA LEU A 191 -2.50 3.49 -1.21
C LEU A 191 -1.73 2.57 -0.26
N ALA A 192 -2.00 2.63 1.05
CA ALA A 192 -1.32 1.82 2.05
C ALA A 192 -1.58 0.31 1.86
N PHE A 193 -2.82 -0.06 1.59
CA PHE A 193 -3.22 -1.46 1.36
C PHE A 193 -3.20 -1.88 -0.12
N GLY A 194 -2.74 -1.02 -1.03
CA GLY A 194 -2.54 -1.36 -2.43
C GLY A 194 -3.82 -1.51 -3.26
N CYS A 195 -4.98 -1.05 -2.78
CA CYS A 195 -6.22 -1.03 -3.56
C CYS A 195 -6.09 -0.12 -4.79
N ILE A 196 -5.30 0.94 -4.66
CA ILE A 196 -4.90 1.85 -5.75
C ILE A 196 -3.39 2.01 -5.69
N SER A 197 -2.70 1.89 -6.80
CA SER A 197 -1.26 2.14 -6.85
C SER A 197 -0.95 3.64 -6.85
N MET A 198 0.22 4.00 -6.34
CA MET A 198 0.72 5.38 -6.41
C MET A 198 0.82 5.87 -7.86
N ARG A 199 1.17 4.99 -8.80
CA ARG A 199 1.23 5.31 -10.23
C ARG A 199 -0.12 5.65 -10.82
N GLU A 200 -1.17 4.91 -10.49
CA GLU A 200 -2.53 5.22 -10.93
C GLU A 200 -2.96 6.61 -10.45
N ALA A 201 -2.75 6.90 -9.16
CA ALA A 201 -3.08 8.21 -8.59
C ALA A 201 -2.28 9.36 -9.24
N TRP A 202 -1.00 9.13 -9.52
CA TRP A 202 -0.14 10.08 -10.22
C TRP A 202 -0.58 10.29 -11.66
N GLN A 203 -0.76 9.22 -12.44
CA GLN A 203 -1.11 9.31 -13.85
C GLN A 203 -2.51 9.90 -14.05
N GLU A 204 -3.46 9.59 -13.15
CA GLU A 204 -4.76 10.25 -13.15
C GLU A 204 -4.61 11.77 -12.89
N SER A 205 -3.77 12.19 -11.94
CA SER A 205 -3.51 13.61 -11.70
C SER A 205 -2.93 14.32 -12.93
N GLN A 206 -2.03 13.65 -13.68
CA GLN A 206 -1.48 14.19 -14.93
C GLN A 206 -2.56 14.31 -16.03
N ALA A 207 -3.43 13.31 -16.15
CA ALA A 207 -4.55 13.35 -17.07
C ALA A 207 -5.52 14.51 -16.73
N GLN A 208 -5.81 14.71 -15.45
CA GLN A 208 -6.64 15.83 -14.99
C GLN A 208 -5.99 17.19 -15.23
N ARG A 209 -4.66 17.28 -15.06
CA ARG A 209 -3.89 18.49 -15.39
C ARG A 209 -3.99 18.83 -16.87
N ALA A 210 -3.86 17.83 -17.74
CA ALA A 210 -3.95 17.99 -19.20
C ALA A 210 -5.30 18.52 -19.69
N ARG A 211 -6.39 18.28 -18.92
CA ARG A 211 -7.72 18.83 -19.21
C ARG A 211 -7.79 20.37 -19.11
N GLY A 212 -6.83 21.02 -18.45
CA GLY A 212 -6.70 22.47 -18.37
C GLY A 212 -7.90 23.20 -17.71
N ARG A 213 -8.65 22.51 -16.83
CA ARG A 213 -9.84 23.08 -16.19
C ARG A 213 -9.51 24.30 -15.33
N HIS A 214 -10.26 25.38 -15.50
CA HIS A 214 -10.09 26.62 -14.75
C HIS A 214 -10.21 26.38 -13.23
N GLY A 215 -9.24 26.89 -12.45
CA GLY A 215 -9.18 26.76 -10.99
C GLY A 215 -8.59 25.44 -10.47
N TRP A 216 -8.22 24.48 -11.35
CA TRP A 216 -7.71 23.16 -10.93
C TRP A 216 -6.18 23.04 -10.90
N ALA A 217 -5.45 23.92 -11.55
CA ALA A 217 -3.98 23.80 -11.63
C ALA A 217 -3.30 23.76 -10.25
N SER A 218 -3.71 24.63 -9.33
CA SER A 218 -3.15 24.71 -7.98
C SER A 218 -3.54 23.52 -7.08
N PRO A 219 -4.82 23.09 -7.01
CA PRO A 219 -5.21 21.88 -6.31
C PRO A 219 -4.47 20.64 -6.77
N ILE A 220 -4.39 20.40 -8.09
CA ILE A 220 -3.69 19.24 -8.68
C ILE A 220 -2.21 19.27 -8.30
N LYS A 221 -1.53 20.40 -8.47
CA LYS A 221 -0.13 20.55 -8.06
C LYS A 221 0.09 20.25 -6.57
N SER A 222 -0.84 20.68 -5.72
CA SER A 222 -0.78 20.39 -4.28
C SER A 222 -0.97 18.91 -4.00
N PHE A 223 -1.88 18.22 -4.68
CA PHE A 223 -2.08 16.79 -4.57
C PHE A 223 -0.84 16.01 -5.02
N GLU A 224 -0.28 16.33 -6.18
CA GLU A 224 0.95 15.73 -6.71
C GLU A 224 2.13 15.88 -5.73
N SER A 225 2.26 17.06 -5.13
CA SER A 225 3.24 17.29 -4.07
C SER A 225 3.04 16.35 -2.88
N ARG A 226 1.80 16.01 -2.51
CA ARG A 226 1.52 15.06 -1.42
C ARG A 226 1.84 13.62 -1.78
N LEU A 227 1.62 13.20 -3.02
CA LEU A 227 2.08 11.90 -3.50
C LEU A 227 3.60 11.78 -3.42
N HIS A 228 4.31 12.83 -3.82
CA HIS A 228 5.76 12.89 -3.72
C HIS A 228 6.22 12.85 -2.25
N TRP A 229 5.56 13.58 -1.35
CA TRP A 229 5.85 13.58 0.08
C TRP A 229 5.60 12.22 0.74
N HIS A 230 4.57 11.51 0.35
CA HIS A 230 4.30 10.15 0.81
C HIS A 230 5.54 9.26 0.63
N CYS A 231 6.05 9.16 -0.58
CA CYS A 231 7.25 8.37 -0.86
C CYS A 231 8.52 8.98 -0.22
N HIS A 232 8.61 10.31 -0.09
CA HIS A 232 9.73 10.97 0.56
C HIS A 232 9.87 10.58 2.03
N PHE A 233 8.76 10.50 2.78
CA PHE A 233 8.81 10.10 4.19
C PHE A 233 9.10 8.62 4.36
N ILE A 234 8.55 7.76 3.52
CA ILE A 234 8.89 6.32 3.51
C ILE A 234 10.37 6.14 3.15
N GLN A 235 10.88 6.89 2.17
CA GLN A 235 12.31 6.86 1.84
C GLN A 235 13.20 7.32 3.01
N LYS A 236 12.74 8.27 3.84
CA LYS A 236 13.46 8.64 5.07
C LYS A 236 13.55 7.48 6.05
N LEU A 237 12.46 6.76 6.26
CA LEU A 237 12.45 5.58 7.12
C LEU A 237 13.34 4.46 6.56
N GLU A 238 13.36 4.25 5.25
CA GLU A 238 14.27 3.28 4.60
C GLU A 238 15.75 3.66 4.78
N ASP A 239 16.07 4.95 4.68
CA ASP A 239 17.45 5.45 4.81
C ASP A 239 17.90 5.46 6.29
N GLU A 240 16.97 5.72 7.22
CA GLU A 240 17.21 5.88 8.66
C GLU A 240 16.15 5.09 9.46
N PRO A 241 16.24 3.74 9.52
CA PRO A 241 15.24 2.90 10.21
C PRO A 241 15.03 3.23 11.69
N ALA A 242 16.04 3.78 12.36
CA ALA A 242 15.92 4.21 13.76
C ALA A 242 14.84 5.31 13.96
N ALA A 243 14.45 6.00 12.89
CA ALA A 243 13.38 7.00 12.91
C ALA A 243 12.00 6.43 13.23
N GLU A 244 11.83 5.10 13.22
CA GLU A 244 10.64 4.43 13.74
C GLU A 244 10.42 4.72 15.24
N PHE A 245 11.50 4.87 16.01
CA PHE A 245 11.47 5.00 17.46
C PHE A 245 12.16 6.26 17.99
N LEU A 246 13.03 6.88 17.18
CA LEU A 246 13.84 8.02 17.57
C LEU A 246 13.61 9.21 16.65
N PRO A 247 13.65 10.45 17.17
CA PRO A 247 13.66 11.65 16.34
C PRO A 247 14.82 11.63 15.33
N PHE A 248 14.58 12.18 14.13
CA PHE A 248 15.63 12.28 13.09
C PHE A 248 16.86 13.09 13.53
N HIS A 249 16.66 14.10 14.39
CA HIS A 249 17.76 14.96 14.82
C HIS A 249 18.23 14.57 16.22
N PRO A 250 19.53 14.24 16.42
CA PRO A 250 20.07 13.75 17.70
C PRO A 250 19.80 14.68 18.90
N ALA A 251 19.67 15.97 18.68
CA ALA A 251 19.37 16.92 19.77
C ALA A 251 18.02 16.67 20.46
N TYR A 252 17.14 15.88 19.86
CA TYR A 252 15.82 15.53 20.42
C TYR A 252 15.78 14.12 21.03
N HIS A 253 16.88 13.37 21.02
CA HIS A 253 16.91 12.01 21.57
C HIS A 253 16.78 11.96 23.09
N ALA A 254 17.02 13.08 23.77
CA ALA A 254 16.93 13.19 25.23
C ALA A 254 15.63 13.85 25.72
N LEU A 255 14.71 14.16 24.82
CA LEU A 255 13.38 14.68 25.16
C LEU A 255 12.37 13.56 25.22
#